data_ece6033b2cbff4134f024ea56c8e1ade
#
_entry.id   ece6033b2cbff4134f024ea56c8e1ade
#
_cell.length_a   1.000
_cell.length_b   1.000
_cell.length_c   1.000
_cell.angle_alpha   90.00
_cell.angle_beta   90.00
_cell.angle_gamma   90.00
#
_symmetry.space_group_name_H-M   'P 1'
#
loop_
_entity.id
_entity.type
_entity.pdbx_description
1 polymer ?
#
loop_
_entity_poly.entity_id
_entity_poly.type
_entity_poly.pdbx_seq_one_letter_code
_entity_poly.pdbx_strand_id
1 'polypeptide(L)'
;MTEGCWVAGESADRYRHAFMARLRKAARIWGNPKAREIGERVLFTPDDNLFVIDPPAMFGRRAPVEIEIGAGKGEFIIERAAEFPDRNFIAVELSSTITRVLAVRCGRAGLENLRVVRMDARTLVNLMLPDASVSAFHIYYPDPWPKERHVKHRLFTPTLVASLFRTVEPGATAYVATDVRDYAAEIFPMMLAAGFIRAVEAAPGAERTGFARKYVTAGKPVYSASFRKPRESKST
;
A
#
# COMPACT_ATOMS: atom_id res chain seq x y z
N MET A 1 -27.05 13.91 -34.03
CA MET A 1 -26.36 15.18 -33.66
C MET A 1 -26.99 15.67 -32.37
N THR A 2 -26.37 15.44 -31.25
CA THR A 2 -26.46 16.24 -30.02
C THR A 2 -25.19 15.95 -29.21
N GLU A 3 -24.28 16.89 -29.30
CA GLU A 3 -23.01 16.92 -28.58
C GLU A 3 -23.29 17.12 -27.09
N GLY A 4 -22.90 16.14 -26.28
CA GLY A 4 -22.83 16.27 -24.83
C GLY A 4 -21.60 17.08 -24.44
N CYS A 5 -21.78 18.36 -24.20
CA CYS A 5 -20.79 19.29 -23.68
C CYS A 5 -20.35 18.85 -22.28
N TRP A 6 -19.15 18.30 -22.15
CA TRP A 6 -18.53 17.98 -20.87
C TRP A 6 -18.11 19.29 -20.20
N VAL A 7 -18.79 19.67 -19.12
CA VAL A 7 -18.44 20.81 -18.28
C VAL A 7 -17.21 20.46 -17.45
N ALA A 8 -16.03 20.67 -18.00
CA ALA A 8 -14.74 20.31 -17.39
C ALA A 8 -14.35 21.18 -16.17
N GLY A 9 -15.02 22.30 -15.95
CA GLY A 9 -14.68 23.26 -14.88
C GLY A 9 -15.19 22.90 -13.48
N GLU A 10 -16.44 22.47 -13.37
CA GLU A 10 -17.06 22.21 -12.06
C GLU A 10 -16.55 20.95 -11.35
N SER A 11 -16.03 19.96 -12.08
CA SER A 11 -15.44 18.76 -11.49
C SER A 11 -14.08 19.05 -10.85
N ALA A 12 -13.23 19.85 -11.50
CA ALA A 12 -11.89 20.19 -11.02
C ALA A 12 -11.94 21.01 -9.73
N ASP A 13 -12.85 21.97 -9.63
CA ASP A 13 -13.01 22.81 -8.45
C ASP A 13 -13.59 22.03 -7.25
N ARG A 14 -14.55 21.15 -7.48
CA ARG A 14 -15.04 20.24 -6.43
C ARG A 14 -13.94 19.31 -5.91
N TYR A 15 -13.10 18.75 -6.78
CA TYR A 15 -11.93 17.95 -6.39
C TYR A 15 -10.92 18.77 -5.59
N ARG A 16 -10.61 19.99 -6.05
CA ARG A 16 -9.70 20.91 -5.35
C ARG A 16 -10.21 21.28 -3.96
N HIS A 17 -11.50 21.65 -3.83
CA HIS A 17 -12.11 21.96 -2.54
C HIS A 17 -12.13 20.77 -1.59
N ALA A 18 -12.50 19.58 -2.06
CA ALA A 18 -12.49 18.35 -1.27
C ALA A 18 -11.06 17.97 -0.84
N PHE A 19 -10.07 18.14 -1.71
CA PHE A 19 -8.66 17.92 -1.41
C PHE A 19 -8.16 18.89 -0.33
N MET A 20 -8.41 20.20 -0.50
CA MET A 20 -8.02 21.23 0.49
C MET A 20 -8.71 21.04 1.85
N ALA A 21 -9.97 20.61 1.86
CA ALA A 21 -10.67 20.29 3.10
C ALA A 21 -10.03 19.09 3.83
N ARG A 22 -9.58 18.07 3.06
CA ARG A 22 -8.84 16.93 3.62
C ARG A 22 -7.48 17.35 4.20
N LEU A 23 -6.74 18.23 3.52
CA LEU A 23 -5.48 18.78 4.01
C LEU A 23 -5.66 19.55 5.32
N ARG A 24 -6.68 20.43 5.38
CA ARG A 24 -7.00 21.20 6.61
C ARG A 24 -7.38 20.27 7.77
N LYS A 25 -8.19 19.25 7.51
CA LYS A 25 -8.57 18.24 8.52
C LYS A 25 -7.35 17.49 9.03
N ALA A 26 -6.45 17.07 8.15
CA ALA A 26 -5.22 16.37 8.51
C ALA A 26 -4.29 17.26 9.34
N ALA A 27 -4.09 18.51 8.92
CA ALA A 27 -3.30 19.50 9.66
C ALA A 27 -3.86 19.72 11.08
N ARG A 28 -5.19 19.83 11.22
CA ARG A 28 -5.85 19.97 12.52
C ARG A 28 -5.67 18.74 13.41
N ILE A 29 -5.72 17.53 12.84
CA ILE A 29 -5.52 16.27 13.59
C ILE A 29 -4.09 16.23 14.13
N TRP A 30 -3.09 16.48 13.28
CA TRP A 30 -1.68 16.44 13.67
C TRP A 30 -1.26 17.63 14.54
N GLY A 31 -1.92 18.77 14.41
CA GLY A 31 -1.73 19.95 15.25
C GLY A 31 -2.18 19.77 16.70
N ASN A 32 -3.00 18.74 16.99
CA ASN A 32 -3.37 18.40 18.35
C ASN A 32 -2.20 17.64 19.02
N PRO A 33 -1.61 18.13 20.14
CA PRO A 33 -0.44 17.53 20.76
C PRO A 33 -0.65 16.06 21.17
N LYS A 34 -1.79 15.73 21.78
CA LYS A 34 -2.12 14.34 22.16
C LYS A 34 -2.25 13.42 20.96
N ALA A 35 -2.89 13.88 19.89
CA ALA A 35 -3.03 13.07 18.69
C ALA A 35 -1.67 12.85 18.01
N ARG A 36 -0.80 13.86 17.99
CA ARG A 36 0.54 13.75 17.44
C ARG A 36 1.39 12.77 18.24
N GLU A 37 1.42 12.87 19.57
CA GLU A 37 2.12 11.93 20.43
C GLU A 37 1.69 10.47 20.18
N ILE A 38 0.38 10.24 20.08
CA ILE A 38 -0.16 8.92 19.76
C ILE A 38 0.34 8.43 18.39
N GLY A 39 0.37 9.30 17.37
CA GLY A 39 0.84 8.95 16.04
C GLY A 39 2.35 8.70 15.99
N GLU A 40 3.13 9.46 16.72
CA GLU A 40 4.61 9.34 16.78
C GLU A 40 5.05 7.97 17.33
N ARG A 41 4.26 7.35 18.22
CA ARG A 41 4.56 6.01 18.77
C ARG A 41 4.61 4.89 17.72
N VAL A 42 3.87 5.03 16.64
CA VAL A 42 3.78 4.03 15.56
C VAL A 42 4.51 4.46 14.29
N LEU A 43 4.89 5.74 14.19
CA LEU A 43 5.60 6.28 13.04
C LEU A 43 7.06 5.87 13.12
N PHE A 44 7.47 5.01 12.20
CA PHE A 44 8.87 4.67 12.03
C PHE A 44 9.49 5.62 10.99
N THR A 45 10.50 6.36 11.42
CA THR A 45 11.31 7.21 10.55
C THR A 45 12.68 6.55 10.44
N PRO A 46 13.08 6.05 9.26
CA PRO A 46 14.44 5.54 9.09
C PRO A 46 15.45 6.64 9.43
N ASP A 47 16.50 6.26 10.13
CA ASP A 47 17.67 7.11 10.34
C ASP A 47 18.38 7.34 9.00
N ASP A 48 19.04 8.47 8.80
CA ASP A 48 19.79 8.81 7.59
C ASP A 48 20.91 7.80 7.29
N ASN A 49 21.36 7.04 8.29
CA ASN A 49 22.34 5.97 8.17
C ASN A 49 21.72 4.57 8.01
N LEU A 50 20.39 4.45 7.97
CA LEU A 50 19.72 3.16 7.86
C LEU A 50 19.57 2.75 6.40
N PHE A 51 20.43 1.85 5.95
CA PHE A 51 20.39 1.29 4.60
C PHE A 51 19.47 0.08 4.45
N VAL A 52 19.10 -0.57 5.55
CA VAL A 52 18.27 -1.78 5.56
C VAL A 52 17.28 -1.69 6.72
N ILE A 53 16.02 -1.96 6.43
CA ILE A 53 14.99 -2.11 7.48
C ILE A 53 15.08 -3.54 8.02
N ASP A 54 15.31 -3.66 9.32
CA ASP A 54 15.23 -4.92 10.05
C ASP A 54 13.89 -5.00 10.81
N PRO A 55 12.90 -5.76 10.31
CA PRO A 55 11.61 -5.86 10.95
C PRO A 55 11.69 -6.40 12.40
N PRO A 56 12.50 -7.40 12.72
CA PRO A 56 12.72 -7.80 14.12
C PRO A 56 13.11 -6.65 15.03
N ALA A 57 14.06 -5.80 14.62
CA ALA A 57 14.46 -4.64 15.40
C ALA A 57 13.34 -3.59 15.49
N MET A 58 12.59 -3.36 14.41
CA MET A 58 11.47 -2.41 14.35
C MET A 58 10.34 -2.78 15.33
N PHE A 59 10.06 -4.07 15.53
CA PHE A 59 8.95 -4.56 16.35
C PHE A 59 9.37 -5.13 17.70
N GLY A 60 10.68 -5.32 17.93
CA GLY A 60 11.20 -6.00 19.13
C GLY A 60 10.86 -7.50 19.17
N ARG A 61 10.40 -8.08 18.06
CA ARG A 61 10.04 -9.50 17.95
C ARG A 61 10.25 -10.05 16.54
N ARG A 62 10.47 -11.35 16.43
CA ARG A 62 10.45 -12.08 15.15
C ARG A 62 9.05 -12.60 14.88
N ALA A 63 8.44 -12.17 13.80
CA ALA A 63 7.13 -12.63 13.33
C ALA A 63 7.04 -12.41 11.81
N PRO A 64 6.16 -13.12 11.09
CA PRO A 64 5.89 -12.85 9.67
C PRO A 64 5.53 -11.39 9.45
N VAL A 65 6.03 -10.78 8.37
CA VAL A 65 5.84 -9.36 8.08
C VAL A 65 4.94 -9.20 6.86
N GLU A 66 3.83 -8.50 7.01
CA GLU A 66 2.97 -8.08 5.90
C GLU A 66 3.12 -6.57 5.66
N ILE A 67 3.18 -6.16 4.40
CA ILE A 67 3.37 -4.75 4.02
C ILE A 67 2.22 -4.29 3.13
N GLU A 68 1.52 -3.21 3.52
CA GLU A 68 0.60 -2.50 2.64
C GLU A 68 1.30 -1.31 1.99
N ILE A 69 1.36 -1.29 0.65
CA ILE A 69 1.90 -0.18 -0.14
C ILE A 69 0.76 0.73 -0.56
N GLY A 70 0.86 2.02 -0.19
CA GLY A 70 -0.21 2.98 -0.42
C GLY A 70 -1.34 2.84 0.59
N ALA A 71 -1.01 2.65 1.86
CA ALA A 71 -1.99 2.35 2.91
C ALA A 71 -3.06 3.42 3.13
N GLY A 72 -2.90 4.61 2.56
CA GLY A 72 -3.87 5.68 2.64
C GLY A 72 -4.16 6.04 4.10
N LYS A 73 -5.41 5.84 4.56
CA LYS A 73 -5.80 6.09 5.95
C LYS A 73 -5.78 4.83 6.82
N GLY A 74 -5.30 3.70 6.30
CA GLY A 74 -5.11 2.46 7.03
C GLY A 74 -6.39 1.66 7.29
N GLU A 75 -7.43 1.84 6.47
CA GLU A 75 -8.68 1.10 6.66
C GLU A 75 -8.45 -0.41 6.66
N PHE A 76 -7.67 -0.92 5.70
CA PHE A 76 -7.35 -2.34 5.58
C PHE A 76 -6.32 -2.78 6.62
N ILE A 77 -5.16 -2.11 6.69
CA ILE A 77 -4.03 -2.59 7.49
C ILE A 77 -4.31 -2.61 8.99
N ILE A 78 -5.14 -1.68 9.50
CA ILE A 78 -5.55 -1.64 10.91
C ILE A 78 -6.43 -2.84 11.25
N GLU A 79 -7.43 -3.13 10.40
CA GLU A 79 -8.32 -4.29 10.58
C GLU A 79 -7.48 -5.59 10.51
N ARG A 80 -6.56 -5.68 9.53
CA ARG A 80 -5.69 -6.83 9.34
C ARG A 80 -4.75 -7.07 10.52
N ALA A 81 -4.13 -6.01 11.03
CA ALA A 81 -3.22 -6.12 12.17
C ALA A 81 -3.95 -6.53 13.46
N ALA A 82 -5.21 -6.11 13.65
CA ALA A 82 -6.03 -6.54 14.76
C ALA A 82 -6.46 -8.02 14.63
N GLU A 83 -6.72 -8.48 13.40
CA GLU A 83 -7.14 -9.85 13.10
C GLU A 83 -5.99 -10.87 13.27
N PHE A 84 -4.72 -10.44 13.04
CA PHE A 84 -3.54 -11.29 13.09
C PHE A 84 -2.48 -10.75 14.06
N PRO A 85 -2.68 -10.87 15.38
CA PRO A 85 -1.74 -10.32 16.37
C PRO A 85 -0.38 -11.05 16.41
N ASP A 86 -0.29 -12.24 15.82
CA ASP A 86 0.92 -13.05 15.67
C ASP A 86 1.83 -12.60 14.53
N ARG A 87 1.40 -11.64 13.69
CA ARG A 87 2.16 -11.07 12.57
C ARG A 87 2.53 -9.62 12.83
N ASN A 88 3.49 -9.12 12.10
CA ASN A 88 3.89 -7.72 12.07
C ASN A 88 3.39 -7.06 10.78
N PHE A 89 2.99 -5.79 10.87
CA PHE A 89 2.41 -5.04 9.76
C PHE A 89 3.14 -3.71 9.55
N ILE A 90 3.47 -3.41 8.30
CA ILE A 90 4.07 -2.14 7.90
C ILE A 90 3.14 -1.44 6.91
N ALA A 91 2.64 -0.28 7.28
CA ALA A 91 1.84 0.59 6.43
C ALA A 91 2.74 1.64 5.76
N VAL A 92 2.87 1.57 4.43
CA VAL A 92 3.73 2.48 3.66
C VAL A 92 2.86 3.53 2.97
N GLU A 93 3.18 4.80 3.18
CA GLU A 93 2.47 5.93 2.56
C GLU A 93 3.45 7.05 2.21
N LEU A 94 3.34 7.58 0.99
CA LEU A 94 4.23 8.63 0.50
C LEU A 94 3.84 10.03 0.99
N SER A 95 2.53 10.31 0.98
CA SER A 95 2.00 11.63 1.30
C SER A 95 2.17 11.96 2.79
N SER A 96 2.97 12.95 3.12
CA SER A 96 3.17 13.40 4.50
C SER A 96 1.87 13.75 5.23
N THR A 97 0.90 14.31 4.52
CA THR A 97 -0.41 14.67 5.08
C THR A 97 -1.24 13.43 5.40
N ILE A 98 -1.26 12.45 4.51
CA ILE A 98 -2.00 11.20 4.70
C ILE A 98 -1.31 10.36 5.78
N THR A 99 0.02 10.25 5.75
CA THR A 99 0.81 9.53 6.77
C THR A 99 0.52 10.02 8.19
N ARG A 100 0.40 11.33 8.40
CA ARG A 100 0.04 11.88 9.72
C ARG A 100 -1.32 11.41 10.21
N VAL A 101 -2.32 11.37 9.33
CA VAL A 101 -3.66 10.86 9.65
C VAL A 101 -3.60 9.36 9.91
N LEU A 102 -2.89 8.62 9.06
CA LEU A 102 -2.66 7.18 9.19
C LEU A 102 -2.02 6.85 10.55
N ALA A 103 -0.92 7.52 10.89
CA ALA A 103 -0.20 7.31 12.15
C ALA A 103 -1.10 7.54 13.37
N VAL A 104 -1.88 8.61 13.39
CA VAL A 104 -2.83 8.87 14.49
C VAL A 104 -3.90 7.78 14.58
N ARG A 105 -4.40 7.28 13.46
CA ARG A 105 -5.40 6.20 13.44
C ARG A 105 -4.80 4.88 13.93
N CYS A 106 -3.61 4.52 13.44
CA CYS A 106 -2.89 3.33 13.87
C CYS A 106 -2.54 3.40 15.37
N GLY A 107 -2.04 4.53 15.84
CA GLY A 107 -1.72 4.71 17.25
C GLY A 107 -2.95 4.64 18.16
N ARG A 108 -4.11 5.15 17.71
CA ARG A 108 -5.39 5.02 18.44
C ARG A 108 -5.92 3.59 18.48
N ALA A 109 -5.58 2.78 17.48
CA ALA A 109 -5.94 1.35 17.50
C ALA A 109 -5.17 0.57 18.57
N GLY A 110 -4.07 1.13 19.10
CA GLY A 110 -3.30 0.53 20.20
C GLY A 110 -2.58 -0.77 19.82
N LEU A 111 -2.33 -0.99 18.52
CA LEU A 111 -1.75 -2.22 18.01
C LEU A 111 -0.22 -2.15 18.06
N GLU A 112 0.40 -3.05 18.83
CA GLU A 112 1.86 -3.11 18.96
C GLU A 112 2.55 -3.72 17.73
N ASN A 113 1.80 -4.48 16.94
CA ASN A 113 2.25 -5.16 15.73
C ASN A 113 2.09 -4.33 14.44
N LEU A 114 1.84 -3.03 14.53
CA LEU A 114 1.66 -2.16 13.38
C LEU A 114 2.61 -0.95 13.44
N ARG A 115 3.33 -0.70 12.35
CA ARG A 115 4.17 0.49 12.16
C ARG A 115 3.79 1.22 10.88
N VAL A 116 3.97 2.52 10.88
CA VAL A 116 3.74 3.39 9.73
C VAL A 116 5.08 3.91 9.23
N VAL A 117 5.34 3.75 7.95
CA VAL A 117 6.57 4.24 7.29
C VAL A 117 6.18 5.27 6.24
N ARG A 118 6.71 6.49 6.37
CA ARG A 118 6.58 7.52 5.35
C ARG A 118 7.74 7.42 4.37
N MET A 119 7.49 6.82 3.20
CA MET A 119 8.53 6.63 2.19
C MET A 119 7.92 6.38 0.80
N ASP A 120 8.71 6.63 -0.25
CA ASP A 120 8.41 6.06 -1.57
C ASP A 120 8.57 4.55 -1.49
N ALA A 121 7.51 3.81 -1.83
CA ALA A 121 7.52 2.35 -1.77
C ALA A 121 8.59 1.73 -2.68
N ARG A 122 8.95 2.39 -3.78
CA ARG A 122 10.04 1.95 -4.66
C ARG A 122 11.39 2.01 -3.95
N THR A 123 11.65 3.06 -3.19
CA THR A 123 12.86 3.17 -2.36
C THR A 123 12.88 2.07 -1.31
N LEU A 124 11.78 1.89 -0.58
CA LEU A 124 11.67 0.85 0.44
C LEU A 124 11.96 -0.54 -0.13
N VAL A 125 11.21 -0.94 -1.15
CA VAL A 125 11.25 -2.30 -1.69
C VAL A 125 12.54 -2.59 -2.47
N ASN A 126 13.02 -1.60 -3.25
CA ASN A 126 14.20 -1.80 -4.08
C ASN A 126 15.50 -1.81 -3.27
N LEU A 127 15.59 -0.99 -2.22
CA LEU A 127 16.87 -0.69 -1.58
C LEU A 127 16.94 -1.09 -0.12
N MET A 128 15.83 -1.12 0.62
CA MET A 128 15.87 -1.21 2.08
C MET A 128 15.35 -2.53 2.66
N LEU A 129 14.53 -3.27 1.92
CA LEU A 129 14.03 -4.57 2.39
C LEU A 129 15.03 -5.69 2.06
N PRO A 130 15.38 -6.54 3.05
CA PRO A 130 16.18 -7.74 2.81
C PRO A 130 15.49 -8.73 1.87
N ASP A 131 16.27 -9.63 1.28
CA ASP A 131 15.75 -10.75 0.51
C ASP A 131 14.90 -11.66 1.40
N ALA A 132 13.80 -12.19 0.86
CA ALA A 132 12.94 -13.15 1.53
C ALA A 132 12.55 -12.74 2.97
N SER A 133 12.20 -11.48 3.17
CA SER A 133 11.87 -10.89 4.48
C SER A 133 10.41 -10.51 4.65
N VAL A 134 9.60 -10.66 3.59
CA VAL A 134 8.20 -10.24 3.57
C VAL A 134 7.28 -11.43 3.31
N SER A 135 6.36 -11.68 4.22
CA SER A 135 5.40 -12.78 4.13
C SER A 135 4.15 -12.46 3.30
N ALA A 136 3.84 -11.17 3.10
CA ALA A 136 2.84 -10.74 2.13
C ALA A 136 2.99 -9.25 1.76
N PHE A 137 2.73 -8.94 0.49
CA PHE A 137 2.48 -7.58 0.04
C PHE A 137 1.01 -7.37 -0.28
N HIS A 138 0.48 -6.21 0.12
CA HIS A 138 -0.86 -5.73 -0.20
C HIS A 138 -0.73 -4.44 -0.99
N ILE A 139 -1.14 -4.44 -2.26
CA ILE A 139 -0.99 -3.30 -3.17
C ILE A 139 -2.34 -3.05 -3.82
N TYR A 140 -3.12 -2.15 -3.23
CA TYR A 140 -4.50 -1.95 -3.61
C TYR A 140 -4.73 -0.56 -4.17
N TYR A 141 -5.31 -0.49 -5.36
CA TYR A 141 -5.70 0.73 -6.07
C TYR A 141 -4.56 1.75 -6.22
N PRO A 142 -3.37 1.32 -6.70
CA PRO A 142 -2.28 2.24 -6.98
C PRO A 142 -2.71 3.23 -8.06
N ASP A 143 -2.21 4.48 -7.96
CA ASP A 143 -2.53 5.54 -8.92
C ASP A 143 -2.23 5.11 -10.36
N PRO A 144 -3.22 5.09 -11.26
CA PRO A 144 -3.06 4.53 -12.61
C PRO A 144 -2.33 5.49 -13.57
N TRP A 145 -2.27 6.79 -13.25
CA TRP A 145 -1.65 7.82 -14.08
C TRP A 145 -1.98 7.67 -15.57
N PRO A 146 -3.22 7.95 -16.01
CA PRO A 146 -3.73 7.58 -17.33
C PRO A 146 -3.08 8.35 -18.50
N LYS A 147 -2.48 9.52 -18.23
CA LYS A 147 -1.81 10.34 -19.27
C LYS A 147 -0.40 9.80 -19.52
N GLU A 148 -0.02 9.62 -20.78
CA GLU A 148 1.31 9.11 -21.18
C GLU A 148 2.48 9.83 -20.50
N ARG A 149 2.45 11.18 -20.45
CA ARG A 149 3.46 11.98 -19.77
C ARG A 149 3.63 11.68 -18.27
N HIS A 150 2.65 11.00 -17.66
CA HIS A 150 2.62 10.64 -16.24
C HIS A 150 2.90 9.15 -15.96
N VAL A 151 3.07 8.31 -16.98
CA VAL A 151 3.35 6.87 -16.85
C VAL A 151 4.57 6.60 -15.96
N LYS A 152 5.58 7.45 -16.04
CA LYS A 152 6.78 7.40 -15.16
C LYS A 152 6.47 7.48 -13.65
N HIS A 153 5.28 7.92 -13.28
CA HIS A 153 4.83 8.00 -11.87
C HIS A 153 4.07 6.75 -11.43
N ARG A 154 3.78 5.82 -12.34
CA ARG A 154 3.16 4.54 -11.98
C ARG A 154 4.03 3.80 -10.98
N LEU A 155 3.38 3.18 -10.02
CA LEU A 155 4.05 2.40 -8.98
C LEU A 155 4.74 1.17 -9.60
N PHE A 156 4.00 0.40 -10.40
CA PHE A 156 4.52 -0.82 -10.99
C PHE A 156 5.48 -0.52 -12.15
N THR A 157 6.72 -0.95 -11.97
CA THR A 157 7.80 -0.95 -12.95
C THR A 157 8.48 -2.32 -12.93
N PRO A 158 9.17 -2.74 -14.00
CA PRO A 158 9.93 -3.99 -13.98
C PRO A 158 10.89 -4.09 -12.79
N THR A 159 11.56 -2.99 -12.43
CA THR A 159 12.48 -2.92 -11.28
C THR A 159 11.75 -3.16 -9.96
N LEU A 160 10.60 -2.51 -9.74
CA LEU A 160 9.83 -2.75 -8.52
C LEU A 160 9.35 -4.20 -8.44
N VAL A 161 8.82 -4.75 -9.53
CA VAL A 161 8.28 -6.11 -9.55
C VAL A 161 9.39 -7.15 -9.29
N ALA A 162 10.58 -6.98 -9.87
CA ALA A 162 11.75 -7.79 -9.57
C ALA A 162 12.13 -7.71 -8.08
N SER A 163 12.07 -6.51 -7.50
CA SER A 163 12.37 -6.31 -6.07
C SER A 163 11.28 -6.86 -5.16
N LEU A 164 10.00 -6.80 -5.56
CA LEU A 164 8.92 -7.51 -4.85
C LEU A 164 9.19 -9.02 -4.85
N PHE A 165 9.59 -9.59 -5.99
CA PHE A 165 9.93 -11.01 -6.09
C PHE A 165 11.14 -11.37 -5.22
N ARG A 166 12.17 -10.54 -5.19
CA ARG A 166 13.36 -10.72 -4.34
C ARG A 166 12.99 -10.74 -2.86
N THR A 167 12.21 -9.75 -2.41
CA THR A 167 11.95 -9.49 -1.00
C THR A 167 10.86 -10.35 -0.39
N VAL A 168 9.92 -10.88 -1.20
CA VAL A 168 8.89 -11.79 -0.71
C VAL A 168 9.49 -13.17 -0.43
N GLU A 169 9.05 -13.81 0.67
CA GLU A 169 9.48 -15.16 1.07
C GLU A 169 9.04 -16.21 0.03
N PRO A 170 9.81 -17.32 -0.16
CA PRO A 170 9.35 -18.45 -0.96
C PRO A 170 8.03 -19.01 -0.44
N GLY A 171 7.04 -19.12 -1.32
CA GLY A 171 5.67 -19.54 -0.97
C GLY A 171 4.74 -18.43 -0.52
N ALA A 172 5.27 -17.22 -0.26
CA ALA A 172 4.48 -16.05 0.11
C ALA A 172 3.86 -15.33 -1.10
N THR A 173 2.94 -14.40 -0.85
CA THR A 173 2.03 -13.87 -1.87
C THR A 173 2.04 -12.33 -1.91
N ALA A 174 2.06 -11.77 -3.11
CA ALA A 174 1.74 -10.39 -3.38
C ALA A 174 0.30 -10.28 -3.90
N TYR A 175 -0.54 -9.52 -3.20
CA TYR A 175 -1.92 -9.26 -3.53
C TYR A 175 -2.03 -7.91 -4.23
N VAL A 176 -2.67 -7.89 -5.40
CA VAL A 176 -2.81 -6.68 -6.22
C VAL A 176 -4.28 -6.50 -6.60
N ALA A 177 -4.78 -5.27 -6.46
CA ALA A 177 -6.10 -4.89 -6.97
C ALA A 177 -6.07 -3.49 -7.57
N THR A 178 -6.84 -3.28 -8.65
CA THR A 178 -7.06 -1.99 -9.29
C THR A 178 -8.46 -1.93 -9.89
N ASP A 179 -9.03 -0.73 -10.02
CA ASP A 179 -10.30 -0.48 -10.72
C ASP A 179 -10.09 -0.13 -12.21
N VAL A 180 -8.83 -0.09 -12.67
CA VAL A 180 -8.46 0.28 -14.03
C VAL A 180 -8.01 -0.95 -14.82
N ARG A 181 -8.84 -1.37 -15.79
CA ARG A 181 -8.61 -2.56 -16.62
C ARG A 181 -7.26 -2.57 -17.31
N ASP A 182 -6.93 -1.46 -17.96
CA ASP A 182 -5.68 -1.35 -18.73
C ASP A 182 -4.46 -1.43 -17.84
N TYR A 183 -4.55 -0.88 -16.63
CA TYR A 183 -3.47 -0.97 -15.64
C TYR A 183 -3.31 -2.40 -15.09
N ALA A 184 -4.41 -3.12 -14.88
CA ALA A 184 -4.35 -4.55 -14.54
C ALA A 184 -3.70 -5.37 -15.67
N ALA A 185 -4.03 -5.05 -16.95
CA ALA A 185 -3.46 -5.71 -18.11
C ALA A 185 -1.94 -5.46 -18.26
N GLU A 186 -1.41 -4.39 -17.70
CA GLU A 186 0.04 -4.13 -17.64
C GLU A 186 0.69 -4.85 -16.45
N ILE A 187 0.09 -4.75 -15.25
CA ILE A 187 0.68 -5.26 -14.01
C ILE A 187 0.74 -6.79 -14.01
N PHE A 188 -0.35 -7.46 -14.37
CA PHE A 188 -0.44 -8.92 -14.18
C PHE A 188 0.59 -9.69 -15.02
N PRO A 189 0.79 -9.39 -16.33
CA PRO A 189 1.86 -10.02 -17.10
C PRO A 189 3.26 -9.69 -16.55
N MET A 190 3.48 -8.47 -16.03
CA MET A 190 4.76 -8.07 -15.45
C MET A 190 5.09 -8.89 -14.20
N MET A 191 4.10 -9.18 -13.34
CA MET A 191 4.27 -10.04 -12.18
C MET A 191 4.64 -11.47 -12.60
N LEU A 192 3.97 -12.03 -13.60
CA LEU A 192 4.28 -13.36 -14.12
C LEU A 192 5.67 -13.42 -14.75
N ALA A 193 6.05 -12.41 -15.52
CA ALA A 193 7.37 -12.33 -16.15
C ALA A 193 8.52 -12.24 -15.13
N ALA A 194 8.27 -11.72 -13.93
CA ALA A 194 9.24 -11.69 -12.84
C ALA A 194 9.39 -13.03 -12.09
N GLY A 195 8.62 -14.05 -12.45
CA GLY A 195 8.70 -15.39 -11.85
C GLY A 195 7.59 -15.72 -10.84
N PHE A 196 6.68 -14.82 -10.56
CA PHE A 196 5.49 -15.15 -9.77
C PHE A 196 4.58 -16.11 -10.53
N ILE A 197 3.85 -16.96 -9.81
CA ILE A 197 2.75 -17.76 -10.34
C ILE A 197 1.41 -17.21 -9.87
N ARG A 198 0.37 -17.35 -10.70
CA ARG A 198 -0.98 -16.98 -10.28
C ARG A 198 -1.46 -17.90 -9.17
N ALA A 199 -1.94 -17.33 -8.08
CA ALA A 199 -2.53 -18.08 -6.98
C ALA A 199 -4.06 -17.98 -7.02
N VAL A 200 -4.73 -18.98 -6.46
CA VAL A 200 -6.20 -19.08 -6.48
C VAL A 200 -6.82 -18.22 -5.37
N GLU A 201 -6.06 -17.93 -4.31
CA GLU A 201 -6.54 -17.15 -3.19
C GLU A 201 -6.99 -15.75 -3.63
N ALA A 202 -8.14 -15.33 -3.12
CA ALA A 202 -8.61 -13.96 -3.31
C ALA A 202 -7.66 -12.96 -2.60
N ALA A 203 -7.53 -11.76 -3.14
CA ALA A 203 -6.81 -10.68 -2.48
C ALA A 203 -7.57 -10.28 -1.19
N PRO A 204 -7.04 -10.58 0.02
CA PRO A 204 -7.77 -10.34 1.25
C PRO A 204 -7.96 -8.86 1.48
N GLY A 205 -9.20 -8.41 1.59
CA GLY A 205 -9.52 -7.06 1.98
C GLY A 205 -9.33 -5.98 0.92
N ALA A 206 -9.13 -6.34 -0.35
CA ALA A 206 -9.17 -5.35 -1.43
C ALA A 206 -10.47 -4.51 -1.39
N GLU A 207 -11.57 -5.11 -0.96
CA GLU A 207 -12.87 -4.48 -0.72
C GLU A 207 -12.93 -3.64 0.56
N ARG A 208 -12.02 -3.86 1.51
CA ARG A 208 -12.01 -3.17 2.82
C ARG A 208 -11.27 -1.83 2.78
N THR A 209 -10.57 -1.51 1.70
CA THR A 209 -9.89 -0.22 1.56
C THR A 209 -10.90 0.93 1.53
N GLY A 210 -10.50 2.10 2.01
CA GLY A 210 -11.37 3.28 1.96
C GLY A 210 -11.73 3.71 0.54
N PHE A 211 -10.93 3.30 -0.44
CA PHE A 211 -11.21 3.48 -1.86
C PHE A 211 -12.32 2.51 -2.31
N ALA A 212 -12.16 1.21 -2.04
CA ALA A 212 -13.11 0.18 -2.48
C ALA A 212 -14.51 0.42 -1.92
N ARG A 213 -14.64 0.76 -0.63
CA ARG A 213 -15.94 1.05 0.00
C ARG A 213 -16.75 2.10 -0.74
N LYS A 214 -16.09 3.04 -1.44
CA LYS A 214 -16.77 4.07 -2.25
C LYS A 214 -17.12 3.58 -3.65
N TYR A 215 -16.31 2.71 -4.24
CA TYR A 215 -16.41 2.31 -5.64
C TYR A 215 -17.13 0.97 -5.84
N VAL A 216 -17.00 0.04 -4.92
CA VAL A 216 -17.77 -1.23 -4.94
C VAL A 216 -19.25 -0.95 -4.74
N THR A 217 -19.60 0.00 -3.85
CA THR A 217 -20.99 0.49 -3.69
C THR A 217 -21.53 1.14 -4.96
N ALA A 218 -20.68 1.61 -5.86
CA ALA A 218 -21.06 2.21 -7.14
C ALA A 218 -21.06 1.19 -8.31
N GLY A 219 -20.91 -0.12 -8.04
CA GLY A 219 -20.94 -1.18 -9.06
C GLY A 219 -19.77 -1.15 -10.05
N LYS A 220 -18.66 -0.50 -9.72
CA LYS A 220 -17.47 -0.46 -10.58
C LYS A 220 -16.71 -1.78 -10.52
N PRO A 221 -16.16 -2.27 -11.66
CA PRO A 221 -15.39 -3.51 -11.68
C PRO A 221 -14.10 -3.35 -10.89
N VAL A 222 -13.68 -4.44 -10.24
CA VAL A 222 -12.39 -4.56 -9.58
C VAL A 222 -11.62 -5.69 -10.24
N TYR A 223 -10.41 -5.40 -10.68
CA TYR A 223 -9.46 -6.36 -11.23
C TYR A 223 -8.45 -6.71 -10.15
N SER A 224 -8.54 -7.92 -9.60
CA SER A 224 -7.65 -8.39 -8.54
C SER A 224 -6.96 -9.69 -8.91
N ALA A 225 -5.76 -9.87 -8.37
CA ALA A 225 -4.99 -11.09 -8.53
C ALA A 225 -4.04 -11.29 -7.35
N SER A 226 -3.78 -12.56 -7.07
CA SER A 226 -2.78 -13.00 -6.10
C SER A 226 -1.62 -13.66 -6.84
N PHE A 227 -0.40 -13.23 -6.49
CA PHE A 227 0.83 -13.66 -7.13
C PHE A 227 1.75 -14.27 -6.08
N ARG A 228 1.96 -15.59 -6.18
CA ARG A 228 2.79 -16.34 -5.23
C ARG A 228 4.19 -16.53 -5.78
N LYS A 229 5.21 -16.32 -4.94
CA LYS A 229 6.57 -16.78 -5.24
C LYS A 229 6.61 -18.29 -5.09
N PRO A 230 7.07 -19.04 -6.10
CA PRO A 230 7.25 -20.49 -5.97
C PRO A 230 8.13 -20.83 -4.75
N ARG A 231 7.84 -21.95 -4.13
CA ARG A 231 8.81 -22.56 -3.18
C ARG A 231 9.94 -23.16 -3.98
N GLU A 232 11.17 -22.98 -3.54
CA GLU A 232 12.28 -23.72 -4.12
C GLU A 232 11.99 -25.23 -3.99
N SER A 233 12.00 -25.96 -5.10
CA SER A 233 11.97 -27.40 -5.06
C SER A 233 13.22 -27.84 -4.30
N LYS A 234 13.07 -28.51 -3.16
CA LYS A 234 14.20 -29.19 -2.55
C LYS A 234 14.75 -30.15 -3.60
N SER A 235 15.93 -29.83 -4.16
CA SER A 235 16.68 -30.82 -4.90
C SER A 235 17.00 -31.96 -3.93
N THR A 236 16.37 -33.09 -4.16
CA THR A 236 16.64 -34.35 -3.50
C THR A 236 18.00 -34.87 -3.95
#